data_bf628f8777449481c6f34f69f6739732
#
_entry.id   bf628f8777449481c6f34f69f6739732
#
_cell.length_a   1.000
_cell.length_b   1.000
_cell.length_c   1.000
_cell.angle_alpha   90.00
_cell.angle_beta   90.00
_cell.angle_gamma   90.00
#
_symmetry.space_group_name_H-M   'P 1'
#
loop_
_entity.id
_entity.type
_entity.pdbx_description
1 polymer ?
#
loop_
_entity_poly.entity_id
_entity_poly.type
_entity_poly.pdbx_seq_one_letter_code
_entity_poly.pdbx_strand_id
1 'polypeptide(L)'
;MVRLTDIIKAQPFCDKDKLFAHGGSQGGGLTVACAALCPEIVAAAPVYPFLSDYKRLYEMDLMKNAYDELGAYIRCFCPTEGEERDAMWTTLGYIDIQNFAPRIKADVLWFTGLMDNVCPPSTQYACYNKLSCKKDIVVYTNHAHEGNWRTDEAVLKFLTSYIE
;
A
#
# COMPACT_ATOMS: atom_id res chain seq x y z
N MET A 1 12.28 3.04 2.16
CA MET A 1 12.27 1.55 2.18
C MET A 1 13.54 1.00 1.53
N VAL A 2 13.89 1.33 0.26
CA VAL A 2 15.08 0.78 -0.45
C VAL A 2 16.37 0.84 0.41
N ARG A 3 16.72 2.03 0.93
CA ARG A 3 17.92 2.17 1.79
C ARG A 3 17.88 1.31 3.05
N LEU A 4 16.70 1.12 3.64
CA LEU A 4 16.55 0.23 4.80
C LEU A 4 16.80 -1.23 4.39
N THR A 5 16.28 -1.66 3.25
CA THR A 5 16.54 -3.00 2.71
C THR A 5 18.04 -3.24 2.48
N ASP A 6 18.75 -2.26 1.89
CA ASP A 6 20.20 -2.32 1.70
C ASP A 6 20.94 -2.48 3.03
N ILE A 7 20.55 -1.70 4.05
CA ILE A 7 21.17 -1.77 5.38
C ILE A 7 20.93 -3.13 6.04
N ILE A 8 19.71 -3.66 5.96
CA ILE A 8 19.35 -4.97 6.54
C ILE A 8 20.14 -6.08 5.85
N LYS A 9 20.22 -6.07 4.51
CA LYS A 9 20.98 -7.05 3.73
C LYS A 9 22.48 -7.06 4.03
N ALA A 10 23.02 -5.95 4.50
CA ALA A 10 24.42 -5.85 4.90
C ALA A 10 24.70 -6.45 6.29
N GLN A 11 23.66 -6.81 7.06
CA GLN A 11 23.84 -7.36 8.39
C GLN A 11 24.20 -8.86 8.34
N PRO A 12 25.10 -9.33 9.22
CA PRO A 12 25.55 -10.72 9.22
C PRO A 12 24.48 -11.74 9.64
N PHE A 13 23.40 -11.28 10.29
CA PHE A 13 22.27 -12.11 10.71
C PHE A 13 21.14 -12.18 9.66
N CYS A 14 21.26 -11.45 8.55
CA CYS A 14 20.21 -11.38 7.54
C CYS A 14 20.34 -12.54 6.55
N ASP A 15 19.28 -13.33 6.43
CA ASP A 15 19.09 -14.24 5.32
C ASP A 15 18.53 -13.44 4.12
N LYS A 16 19.37 -13.22 3.12
CA LYS A 16 19.04 -12.38 1.96
C LYS A 16 17.99 -13.01 1.03
N ASP A 17 17.78 -14.30 1.13
CA ASP A 17 16.82 -15.05 0.34
C ASP A 17 15.45 -15.14 1.01
N LYS A 18 15.33 -14.61 2.25
CA LYS A 18 14.12 -14.64 3.08
C LYS A 18 13.75 -13.25 3.60
N LEU A 19 13.69 -12.28 2.70
CA LEU A 19 13.27 -10.92 3.03
C LEU A 19 11.77 -10.74 2.82
N PHE A 20 11.10 -10.21 3.83
CA PHE A 20 9.67 -9.97 3.83
C PHE A 20 9.35 -8.50 4.09
N ALA A 21 8.19 -8.04 3.59
CA ALA A 21 7.67 -6.72 3.88
C ALA A 21 6.26 -6.82 4.47
N HIS A 22 6.01 -6.08 5.55
CA HIS A 22 4.70 -6.01 6.19
C HIS A 22 4.45 -4.63 6.78
N GLY A 23 3.18 -4.23 6.81
CA GLY A 23 2.75 -3.01 7.47
C GLY A 23 1.29 -2.71 7.23
N GLY A 24 0.72 -1.87 8.12
CA GLY A 24 -0.66 -1.39 8.03
C GLY A 24 -0.74 0.07 7.62
N SER A 25 -1.82 0.48 6.97
CA SER A 25 -2.09 1.87 6.57
C SER A 25 -0.94 2.46 5.73
N GLN A 26 -0.28 3.50 6.20
CA GLN A 26 0.91 4.05 5.57
C GLN A 26 2.01 2.98 5.43
N GLY A 27 2.19 2.16 6.47
CA GLY A 27 3.10 1.01 6.42
C GLY A 27 2.70 -0.02 5.36
N GLY A 28 1.41 -0.20 5.12
CA GLY A 28 0.87 -1.04 4.04
C GLY A 28 1.23 -0.50 2.65
N GLY A 29 1.07 0.80 2.44
CA GLY A 29 1.52 1.47 1.21
C GLY A 29 3.03 1.36 1.01
N LEU A 30 3.81 1.57 2.08
CA LEU A 30 5.26 1.40 2.05
C LEU A 30 5.67 -0.07 1.82
N THR A 31 4.87 -1.05 2.25
CA THR A 31 5.06 -2.47 1.96
C THR A 31 4.95 -2.74 0.46
N VAL A 32 3.91 -2.20 -0.18
CA VAL A 32 3.73 -2.29 -1.64
C VAL A 32 4.89 -1.64 -2.38
N ALA A 33 5.28 -0.43 -1.99
CA ALA A 33 6.41 0.27 -2.58
C ALA A 33 7.74 -0.49 -2.38
N CYS A 34 7.95 -1.06 -1.20
CA CYS A 34 9.13 -1.88 -0.90
C CYS A 34 9.21 -3.10 -1.81
N ALA A 35 8.13 -3.89 -1.89
CA ALA A 35 8.08 -5.09 -2.73
C ALA A 35 8.25 -4.78 -4.23
N ALA A 36 7.81 -3.59 -4.68
CA ALA A 36 7.96 -3.16 -6.06
C ALA A 36 9.37 -2.66 -6.42
N LEU A 37 10.09 -2.07 -5.45
CA LEU A 37 11.39 -1.44 -5.66
C LEU A 37 12.57 -2.30 -5.19
N CYS A 38 12.31 -3.33 -4.38
CA CYS A 38 13.29 -4.28 -3.86
C CYS A 38 12.91 -5.69 -4.33
N PRO A 39 13.41 -6.14 -5.49
CA PRO A 39 13.02 -7.43 -6.08
C PRO A 39 13.45 -8.66 -5.25
N GLU A 40 14.27 -8.49 -4.25
CA GLU A 40 14.67 -9.49 -3.27
C GLU A 40 13.62 -9.76 -2.18
N ILE A 41 12.57 -8.95 -2.07
CA ILE A 41 11.43 -9.25 -1.21
C ILE A 41 10.68 -10.45 -1.81
N VAL A 42 10.56 -11.52 -1.05
CA VAL A 42 9.94 -12.77 -1.51
C VAL A 42 8.46 -12.87 -1.15
N ALA A 43 8.05 -12.22 -0.05
CA ALA A 43 6.65 -12.16 0.37
C ALA A 43 6.30 -10.80 0.99
N ALA A 44 5.10 -10.31 0.72
CA ALA A 44 4.61 -9.02 1.19
C ALA A 44 3.17 -9.13 1.71
N ALA A 45 2.92 -8.54 2.89
CA ALA A 45 1.62 -8.55 3.53
C ALA A 45 1.13 -7.12 3.83
N PRO A 46 0.63 -6.37 2.83
CA PRO A 46 0.05 -5.05 3.04
C PRO A 46 -1.33 -5.14 3.69
N VAL A 47 -1.54 -4.40 4.78
CA VAL A 47 -2.79 -4.35 5.53
C VAL A 47 -3.44 -2.98 5.33
N TYR A 48 -4.67 -2.95 4.81
CA TYR A 48 -5.42 -1.72 4.45
C TYR A 48 -4.51 -0.58 3.96
N PRO A 49 -3.73 -0.79 2.89
CA PRO A 49 -2.68 0.14 2.50
C PRO A 49 -3.22 1.51 2.08
N PHE A 50 -2.55 2.54 2.62
CA PHE A 50 -2.67 3.94 2.25
C PHE A 50 -1.87 4.23 0.97
N LEU A 51 -1.93 5.44 0.44
CA LEU A 51 -1.15 5.94 -0.70
C LEU A 51 -1.57 5.36 -2.06
N SER A 52 -2.83 4.96 -2.21
CA SER A 52 -3.37 4.42 -3.44
C SER A 52 -4.53 5.26 -3.97
N ASP A 53 -4.53 5.54 -5.28
CA ASP A 53 -5.60 6.17 -6.03
C ASP A 53 -6.12 7.48 -5.41
N TYR A 54 -5.22 8.46 -5.27
CA TYR A 54 -5.50 9.76 -4.67
C TYR A 54 -6.64 10.51 -5.37
N LYS A 55 -6.76 10.38 -6.70
CA LYS A 55 -7.83 11.02 -7.45
C LYS A 55 -9.20 10.45 -7.07
N ARG A 56 -9.27 9.12 -6.87
CA ARG A 56 -10.49 8.44 -6.41
C ARG A 56 -10.95 8.93 -5.04
N LEU A 57 -10.02 9.16 -4.11
CA LEU A 57 -10.33 9.74 -2.80
C LEU A 57 -10.94 11.13 -2.92
N TYR A 58 -10.40 11.97 -3.79
CA TYR A 58 -10.95 13.29 -4.08
C TYR A 58 -12.38 13.19 -4.65
N GLU A 59 -12.59 12.32 -5.64
CA GLU A 59 -13.91 12.10 -6.27
C GLU A 59 -14.96 11.56 -5.28
N MET A 60 -14.54 10.86 -4.22
CA MET A 60 -15.39 10.33 -3.16
C MET A 60 -15.63 11.31 -2.00
N ASP A 61 -15.12 12.53 -2.06
CA ASP A 61 -15.13 13.53 -0.96
C ASP A 61 -14.50 13.01 0.34
N LEU A 62 -13.45 12.22 0.24
CA LEU A 62 -12.73 11.61 1.35
C LEU A 62 -11.35 12.26 1.62
N MET A 63 -11.10 13.47 1.11
CA MET A 63 -9.91 14.26 1.43
C MET A 63 -10.01 14.84 2.85
N LYS A 64 -10.04 13.93 3.86
CA LYS A 64 -10.24 14.22 5.28
C LYS A 64 -9.21 13.42 6.10
N ASN A 65 -9.01 13.82 7.33
CA ASN A 65 -8.10 13.14 8.27
C ASN A 65 -6.67 13.02 7.70
N ALA A 66 -6.26 11.82 7.36
CA ALA A 66 -4.93 11.55 6.80
C ALA A 66 -4.65 12.25 5.44
N TYR A 67 -5.69 12.78 4.78
CA TYR A 67 -5.61 13.48 3.50
C TYR A 67 -5.95 14.99 3.61
N ASP A 68 -6.13 15.54 4.82
CA ASP A 68 -6.51 16.95 5.02
C ASP A 68 -5.54 17.91 4.35
N GLU A 69 -4.23 17.64 4.41
CA GLU A 69 -3.20 18.46 3.81
C GLU A 69 -3.30 18.47 2.28
N LEU A 70 -3.58 17.33 1.67
CA LEU A 70 -3.79 17.24 0.22
C LEU A 70 -5.07 17.98 -0.19
N GLY A 71 -6.15 17.82 0.59
CA GLY A 71 -7.38 18.57 0.40
C GLY A 71 -7.17 20.09 0.51
N ALA A 72 -6.37 20.52 1.48
CA ALA A 72 -6.00 21.93 1.64
C ALA A 72 -5.16 22.43 0.45
N TYR A 73 -4.19 21.64 0.00
CA TYR A 73 -3.38 21.96 -1.17
C TYR A 73 -4.25 22.18 -2.41
N ILE A 74 -5.20 21.27 -2.67
CA ILE A 74 -6.12 21.38 -3.81
C ILE A 74 -6.92 22.69 -3.73
N ARG A 75 -7.50 23.01 -2.57
CA ARG A 75 -8.26 24.25 -2.38
C ARG A 75 -7.43 25.52 -2.57
N CYS A 76 -6.18 25.50 -2.16
CA CYS A 76 -5.32 26.70 -2.19
C CYS A 76 -4.63 26.90 -3.54
N PHE A 77 -4.18 25.84 -4.17
CA PHE A 77 -3.27 25.92 -5.33
C PHE A 77 -3.85 25.40 -6.64
N CYS A 78 -4.89 24.55 -6.59
CA CYS A 78 -5.55 23.98 -7.76
C CYS A 78 -7.08 23.99 -7.58
N PRO A 79 -7.72 25.15 -7.29
CA PRO A 79 -9.13 25.20 -6.91
C PRO A 79 -10.09 24.88 -8.06
N THR A 80 -9.65 25.03 -9.31
CA THR A 80 -10.43 24.76 -10.51
C THR A 80 -9.88 23.55 -11.27
N GLU A 81 -10.72 22.92 -12.06
CA GLU A 81 -10.26 21.95 -13.06
C GLU A 81 -9.39 22.66 -14.10
N GLY A 82 -8.36 21.98 -14.61
CA GLY A 82 -7.46 22.51 -15.62
C GLY A 82 -6.01 22.02 -15.43
N GLU A 83 -5.08 22.64 -16.18
CA GLU A 83 -3.70 22.19 -16.30
C GLU A 83 -2.95 22.06 -14.96
N GLU A 84 -3.19 22.96 -14.00
CA GLU A 84 -2.53 22.92 -12.69
C GLU A 84 -2.97 21.67 -11.89
N ARG A 85 -4.28 21.37 -11.91
CA ARG A 85 -4.82 20.17 -11.25
C ARG A 85 -4.37 18.90 -11.94
N ASP A 86 -4.33 18.87 -13.25
CA ASP A 86 -3.85 17.72 -14.02
C ASP A 86 -2.37 17.46 -13.77
N ALA A 87 -1.56 18.52 -13.69
CA ALA A 87 -0.14 18.43 -13.33
C ALA A 87 0.05 17.87 -11.90
N MET A 88 -0.80 18.28 -10.94
CA MET A 88 -0.79 17.75 -9.58
C MET A 88 -1.13 16.25 -9.59
N TRP A 89 -2.20 15.82 -10.27
CA TRP A 89 -2.54 14.40 -10.36
C TRP A 89 -1.44 13.57 -11.02
N THR A 90 -0.81 14.12 -12.04
CA THR A 90 0.34 13.49 -12.70
C THR A 90 1.49 13.32 -11.71
N THR A 91 1.79 14.34 -10.93
CA THR A 91 2.85 14.32 -9.91
C THR A 91 2.56 13.29 -8.82
N LEU A 92 1.33 13.25 -8.30
CA LEU A 92 0.91 12.24 -7.32
C LEU A 92 0.99 10.82 -7.89
N GLY A 93 0.77 10.65 -9.20
CA GLY A 93 0.91 9.37 -9.88
C GLY A 93 2.30 8.74 -9.75
N TYR A 94 3.36 9.54 -9.56
CA TYR A 94 4.72 9.03 -9.34
C TYR A 94 4.93 8.40 -7.97
N ILE A 95 4.06 8.68 -7.00
CA ILE A 95 4.12 8.10 -5.65
C ILE A 95 2.89 7.24 -5.32
N ASP A 96 1.92 7.16 -6.21
CA ASP A 96 0.74 6.32 -6.05
C ASP A 96 1.11 4.84 -6.20
N ILE A 97 0.89 4.07 -5.15
CA ILE A 97 1.31 2.66 -5.08
C ILE A 97 0.64 1.78 -6.13
N GLN A 98 -0.54 2.16 -6.64
CA GLN A 98 -1.18 1.41 -7.73
C GLN A 98 -0.33 1.35 -9.02
N ASN A 99 0.54 2.35 -9.21
CA ASN A 99 1.44 2.41 -10.38
C ASN A 99 2.73 1.59 -10.17
N PHE A 100 3.01 1.19 -8.92
CA PHE A 100 4.11 0.28 -8.59
C PHE A 100 3.69 -1.19 -8.64
N ALA A 101 2.41 -1.48 -8.42
CA ALA A 101 1.87 -2.83 -8.29
C ALA A 101 2.30 -3.80 -9.41
N PRO A 102 2.32 -3.43 -10.72
CA PRO A 102 2.74 -4.34 -11.79
C PRO A 102 4.20 -4.80 -11.71
N ARG A 103 5.03 -4.12 -10.91
CA ARG A 103 6.46 -4.44 -10.75
C ARG A 103 6.72 -5.49 -9.69
N ILE A 104 5.74 -5.78 -8.83
CA ILE A 104 5.88 -6.70 -7.70
C ILE A 104 6.00 -8.13 -8.22
N LYS A 105 7.04 -8.83 -7.73
CA LYS A 105 7.29 -10.25 -7.99
C LYS A 105 7.08 -11.11 -6.75
N ALA A 106 7.12 -10.50 -5.57
CA ALA A 106 6.84 -11.14 -4.29
C ALA A 106 5.43 -11.77 -4.28
N ASP A 107 5.25 -12.86 -3.57
CA ASP A 107 3.91 -13.34 -3.23
C ASP A 107 3.21 -12.32 -2.31
N VAL A 108 1.94 -12.03 -2.54
CA VAL A 108 1.21 -11.00 -1.79
C VAL A 108 -0.01 -11.58 -1.10
N LEU A 109 -0.10 -11.38 0.22
CA LEU A 109 -1.32 -11.57 0.99
C LEU A 109 -1.85 -10.20 1.42
N TRP A 110 -2.93 -9.75 0.78
CA TRP A 110 -3.54 -8.45 1.00
C TRP A 110 -4.65 -8.53 2.04
N PHE A 111 -4.82 -7.48 2.85
CA PHE A 111 -5.93 -7.40 3.83
C PHE A 111 -6.70 -6.10 3.62
N THR A 112 -8.04 -6.19 3.61
CA THR A 112 -8.92 -5.03 3.45
C THR A 112 -10.18 -5.14 4.31
N GLY A 113 -10.63 -4.01 4.86
CA GLY A 113 -11.93 -3.86 5.50
C GLY A 113 -12.92 -3.19 4.56
N LEU A 114 -14.11 -3.74 4.37
CA LEU A 114 -15.08 -3.16 3.43
C LEU A 114 -15.74 -1.87 3.95
N MET A 115 -15.65 -1.58 5.25
CA MET A 115 -16.16 -0.35 5.86
C MET A 115 -15.06 0.71 6.09
N ASP A 116 -13.88 0.50 5.53
CA ASP A 116 -12.77 1.44 5.65
C ASP A 116 -13.07 2.72 4.85
N ASN A 117 -13.14 3.84 5.54
CA ASN A 117 -13.38 5.17 4.98
C ASN A 117 -12.13 6.06 4.98
N VAL A 118 -11.00 5.55 5.48
CA VAL A 118 -9.68 6.21 5.42
C VAL A 118 -8.91 5.69 4.20
N CYS A 119 -8.81 4.36 4.07
CA CYS A 119 -8.26 3.70 2.88
C CYS A 119 -9.39 2.89 2.22
N PRO A 120 -10.30 3.53 1.47
CA PRO A 120 -11.50 2.88 0.97
C PRO A 120 -11.18 1.65 0.12
N PRO A 121 -12.00 0.59 0.18
CA PRO A 121 -11.78 -0.62 -0.61
C PRO A 121 -11.54 -0.34 -2.09
N SER A 122 -12.25 0.63 -2.68
CA SER A 122 -12.09 0.96 -4.10
C SER A 122 -10.68 1.41 -4.46
N THR A 123 -9.99 2.16 -3.59
CA THR A 123 -8.60 2.58 -3.80
C THR A 123 -7.62 1.44 -3.57
N GLN A 124 -7.91 0.56 -2.61
CA GLN A 124 -7.11 -0.64 -2.35
C GLN A 124 -7.22 -1.63 -3.52
N TYR A 125 -8.42 -1.89 -4.02
CA TYR A 125 -8.63 -2.75 -5.19
C TYR A 125 -8.03 -2.18 -6.48
N ALA A 126 -7.95 -0.84 -6.62
CA ALA A 126 -7.25 -0.21 -7.75
C ALA A 126 -5.78 -0.66 -7.81
N CYS A 127 -5.11 -0.77 -6.66
CA CYS A 127 -3.76 -1.30 -6.55
C CYS A 127 -3.72 -2.83 -6.68
N TYR A 128 -4.54 -3.55 -5.87
CA TYR A 128 -4.56 -5.01 -5.83
C TYR A 128 -4.80 -5.63 -7.21
N ASN A 129 -5.72 -5.09 -8.00
CA ASN A 129 -6.06 -5.63 -9.32
C ASN A 129 -4.90 -5.51 -10.32
N LYS A 130 -4.00 -4.56 -10.13
CA LYS A 130 -2.81 -4.36 -10.97
C LYS A 130 -1.64 -5.28 -10.61
N LEU A 131 -1.70 -6.01 -9.50
CA LEU A 131 -0.70 -7.01 -9.16
C LEU A 131 -0.74 -8.16 -10.17
N SER A 132 0.40 -8.51 -10.75
CA SER A 132 0.58 -9.62 -11.69
C SER A 132 1.24 -10.85 -11.06
N CYS A 133 1.71 -10.73 -9.82
CA CYS A 133 2.32 -11.82 -9.05
C CYS A 133 1.26 -12.77 -8.46
N LYS A 134 1.71 -13.85 -7.80
CA LYS A 134 0.84 -14.68 -6.97
C LYS A 134 0.30 -13.84 -5.82
N LYS A 135 -1.03 -13.80 -5.70
CA LYS A 135 -1.71 -12.93 -4.74
C LYS A 135 -2.96 -13.58 -4.18
N ASP A 136 -3.27 -13.25 -2.94
CA ASP A 136 -4.52 -13.56 -2.29
C ASP A 136 -5.00 -12.36 -1.46
N ILE A 137 -6.29 -12.33 -1.09
CA ILE A 137 -6.87 -11.23 -0.33
C ILE A 137 -7.79 -11.75 0.77
N VAL A 138 -7.57 -11.24 1.98
CA VAL A 138 -8.47 -11.44 3.12
C VAL A 138 -9.38 -10.23 3.24
N VAL A 139 -10.68 -10.46 3.15
CA VAL A 139 -11.71 -9.40 3.18
C VAL A 139 -12.48 -9.47 4.48
N TYR A 140 -12.40 -8.41 5.28
CA TYR A 140 -13.17 -8.24 6.50
C TYR A 140 -14.39 -7.37 6.21
N THR A 141 -15.56 -7.99 6.09
CA THR A 141 -16.80 -7.30 5.64
C THR A 141 -17.29 -6.21 6.57
N ASN A 142 -17.02 -6.33 7.88
CA ASN A 142 -17.52 -5.43 8.93
C ASN A 142 -16.41 -4.62 9.61
N HIS A 143 -15.22 -4.51 9.00
CA HIS A 143 -14.10 -3.75 9.57
C HIS A 143 -13.91 -2.44 8.82
N ALA A 144 -13.65 -1.39 9.58
CA ALA A 144 -13.21 -0.09 9.09
C ALA A 144 -11.67 -0.02 9.02
N HIS A 145 -11.09 1.17 9.25
CA HIS A 145 -9.64 1.37 9.31
C HIS A 145 -9.10 1.02 10.70
N GLU A 146 -9.02 -0.25 11.00
CA GLU A 146 -8.70 -0.71 12.35
C GLU A 146 -7.83 -1.97 12.37
N GLY A 147 -7.03 -2.11 13.44
CA GLY A 147 -6.23 -3.30 13.69
C GLY A 147 -7.10 -4.49 14.11
N ASN A 148 -6.65 -5.69 13.75
CA ASN A 148 -7.32 -6.94 14.09
C ASN A 148 -6.27 -8.03 14.39
N TRP A 149 -6.33 -8.63 15.57
CA TRP A 149 -5.40 -9.69 15.98
C TRP A 149 -5.36 -10.89 15.02
N ARG A 150 -6.48 -11.20 14.35
CA ARG A 150 -6.53 -12.24 13.32
C ARG A 150 -5.72 -11.88 12.08
N THR A 151 -5.62 -10.60 11.79
CA THR A 151 -4.74 -10.10 10.72
C THR A 151 -3.28 -10.36 11.08
N ASP A 152 -2.87 -10.03 12.30
CA ASP A 152 -1.50 -10.24 12.75
C ASP A 152 -1.12 -11.72 12.74
N GLU A 153 -2.03 -12.60 13.20
CA GLU A 153 -1.85 -14.05 13.14
C GLU A 153 -1.72 -14.56 11.69
N ALA A 154 -2.59 -14.09 10.80
CA ALA A 154 -2.58 -14.51 9.39
C ALA A 154 -1.32 -14.01 8.67
N VAL A 155 -0.88 -12.78 8.95
CA VAL A 155 0.38 -12.22 8.44
C VAL A 155 1.56 -13.06 8.91
N LEU A 156 1.64 -13.35 10.21
CA LEU A 156 2.72 -14.16 10.78
C LEU A 156 2.76 -15.54 10.13
N LYS A 157 1.62 -16.21 10.04
CA LYS A 157 1.50 -17.53 9.40
C LYS A 157 1.92 -17.49 7.94
N PHE A 158 1.50 -16.47 7.20
CA PHE A 158 1.87 -16.31 5.79
C PHE A 158 3.38 -16.11 5.63
N LEU A 159 3.99 -15.20 6.37
CA LEU A 159 5.41 -14.91 6.23
C LEU A 159 6.29 -16.06 6.73
N THR A 160 5.91 -16.75 7.83
CA THR A 160 6.69 -17.87 8.36
C THR A 160 6.65 -19.10 7.46
N SER A 161 5.63 -19.26 6.61
CA SER A 161 5.57 -20.37 5.64
C SER A 161 6.69 -20.35 4.59
N TYR A 162 7.46 -19.24 4.48
CA TYR A 162 8.64 -19.14 3.62
C TYR A 162 9.96 -19.44 4.37
N ILE A 163 9.88 -19.71 5.67
CA ILE A 163 11.06 -20.01 6.49
C ILE A 163 11.24 -21.52 6.65
N GLU A 164 10.13 -22.24 6.66
CA GLU A 164 10.09 -23.70 6.70
C GLU A 164 10.53 -24.30 5.35
#